data_5e6f177a58d99488207f0b3f5b9d6700
#
_entry.id   5e6f177a58d99488207f0b3f5b9d6700
#
_cell.length_a   1.000
_cell.length_b   1.000
_cell.length_c   1.000
_cell.angle_alpha   90.00
_cell.angle_beta   90.00
_cell.angle_gamma   90.00
#
_symmetry.space_group_name_H-M   'P 1'
#
loop_
_entity.id
_entity.type
_entity.pdbx_description
1 polymer ?
#
loop_
_entity_poly.entity_id
_entity_poly.type
_entity_poly.pdbx_seq_one_letter_code
_entity_poly.pdbx_strand_id
1 'polypeptide(L)'
;MTRIFDGFVALEMVILGILELSLCFLVFYILLLPGDVVVASLPAAQTWLGLHEPSAGHAAVLALTIGVISMMIGMYRPEICLQTRRLLVNSVVAGVLAFPAILVLSMVTDLDPSFMLGEDALWPMKILLSWILLLFITRLCFRVVLRSGLLSRRVLIVGTAAAAQATEVALRSMRRGFFTLAGVVAPEAAGGLTPERLRSRRVWAVVVTQDARGSVAALAGAPGVRLFGDVAFRERQLRRLDLDHLAPGWLAGAGLADPPPAVRALRRGFDVAVSLLILAAAMPLMLATALAVRLTSAGPVLYRQVRVGLNGQGFVLFKFRSMTVDAEKQGPAWAARRDPRVTPIGRVIRRLRIDELPQLFNVLRGEMSIIGPRPERPHFVEQLNAAIPFHADRTRVKPGITGWAQVNYPYGASVEDARQKLAYDLYYVKHQNLLLDALILIATVRVVLFQEGAR
;
A
#
# COMPACT_ATOMS: atom_id res chain seq x y z
N MET A 1 13.37 1.52 16.81
CA MET A 1 12.11 1.94 16.18
C MET A 1 12.30 2.74 14.88
N THR A 2 13.24 3.65 14.76
CA THR A 2 13.48 4.48 13.56
C THR A 2 13.82 3.70 12.28
N ARG A 3 14.46 2.52 12.37
CA ARG A 3 14.84 1.71 11.18
C ARG A 3 13.66 1.04 10.45
N ILE A 4 12.54 0.80 11.12
CA ILE A 4 11.37 0.11 10.56
C ILE A 4 10.56 1.07 9.66
N PHE A 5 10.38 2.33 10.10
CA PHE A 5 9.62 3.33 9.35
C PHE A 5 10.36 3.90 8.14
N ASP A 6 11.70 4.01 8.19
CA ASP A 6 12.50 4.54 7.07
C ASP A 6 12.38 3.72 5.77
N GLY A 7 11.89 2.47 5.85
CA GLY A 7 11.74 1.58 4.71
C GLY A 7 10.38 1.66 4.00
N PHE A 8 9.27 1.84 4.71
CA PHE A 8 7.92 1.62 4.15
C PHE A 8 7.09 2.88 3.94
N VAL A 9 7.22 3.87 4.79
CA VAL A 9 6.54 5.17 4.65
C VAL A 9 7.59 6.26 4.83
N ALA A 10 7.56 7.29 3.99
CA ALA A 10 8.44 8.43 4.20
C ALA A 10 8.10 9.07 5.54
N LEU A 11 9.10 9.29 6.38
CA LEU A 11 8.92 9.88 7.71
C LEU A 11 8.13 11.19 7.64
N GLU A 12 8.37 11.97 6.60
CA GLU A 12 7.68 13.23 6.30
C GLU A 12 6.17 13.03 6.12
N MET A 13 5.75 11.90 5.53
CA MET A 13 4.33 11.56 5.37
C MET A 13 3.69 11.11 6.68
N VAL A 14 4.45 10.42 7.54
CA VAL A 14 4.00 10.04 8.89
C VAL A 14 3.81 11.29 9.75
N ILE A 15 4.78 12.19 9.74
CA ILE A 15 4.71 13.46 10.49
C ILE A 15 3.49 14.27 10.01
N LEU A 16 3.31 14.38 8.69
CA LEU A 16 2.15 15.07 8.12
C LEU A 16 0.84 14.42 8.57
N GLY A 17 0.75 13.08 8.56
CA GLY A 17 -0.42 12.36 9.00
C GLY A 17 -0.76 12.57 10.47
N ILE A 18 0.26 12.53 11.35
CA ILE A 18 0.10 12.82 12.78
C ILE A 18 -0.35 14.27 12.99
N LEU A 19 0.28 15.22 12.30
CA LEU A 19 -0.10 16.63 12.38
C LEU A 19 -1.56 16.84 11.94
N GLU A 20 -1.94 16.27 10.81
CA GLU A 20 -3.33 16.37 10.32
C GLU A 20 -4.33 15.73 11.26
N LEU A 21 -4.01 14.54 11.80
CA LEU A 21 -4.87 13.88 12.79
C LEU A 21 -5.05 14.73 14.04
N SER A 22 -3.97 15.33 14.55
CA SER A 22 -4.02 16.21 15.73
C SER A 22 -4.83 17.49 15.46
N LEU A 23 -4.63 18.09 14.29
CA LEU A 23 -5.40 19.27 13.89
C LEU A 23 -6.87 18.94 13.61
N CYS A 24 -7.17 17.79 13.01
CA CYS A 24 -8.54 17.32 12.85
C CYS A 24 -9.23 17.14 14.21
N PHE A 25 -8.55 16.47 15.15
CA PHE A 25 -9.06 16.31 16.51
C PHE A 25 -9.38 17.68 17.14
N LEU A 26 -8.45 18.62 17.08
CA LEU A 26 -8.64 19.95 17.65
C LEU A 26 -9.83 20.70 17.01
N VAL A 27 -9.92 20.70 15.67
CA VAL A 27 -11.00 21.35 14.93
C VAL A 27 -12.34 20.71 15.26
N PHE A 28 -12.42 19.39 15.27
CA PHE A 28 -13.67 18.69 15.60
C PHE A 28 -14.05 18.87 17.06
N TYR A 29 -13.07 18.88 17.95
CA TYR A 29 -13.30 19.17 19.36
C TYR A 29 -13.94 20.57 19.56
N ILE A 30 -13.37 21.60 18.91
CA ILE A 30 -13.91 22.96 18.95
C ILE A 30 -15.34 23.01 18.36
N LEU A 31 -15.55 22.33 17.24
CA LEU A 31 -16.86 22.27 16.60
C LEU A 31 -17.93 21.56 17.44
N LEU A 32 -17.53 20.60 18.26
CA LEU A 32 -18.42 19.84 19.16
C LEU A 32 -18.73 20.57 20.46
N LEU A 33 -18.06 21.71 20.73
CA LEU A 33 -18.35 22.51 21.91
C LEU A 33 -19.71 23.22 21.75
N PRO A 34 -20.52 23.30 22.82
CA PRO A 34 -21.74 24.09 22.83
C PRO A 34 -21.44 25.57 22.48
N GLY A 35 -22.32 26.19 21.69
CA GLY A 35 -22.07 27.54 21.15
C GLY A 35 -21.96 28.64 22.20
N ASP A 36 -22.66 28.52 23.30
CA ASP A 36 -22.60 29.37 24.48
C ASP A 36 -21.24 29.33 25.21
N VAL A 37 -20.51 28.26 25.03
CA VAL A 37 -19.17 28.06 25.63
C VAL A 37 -18.09 28.68 24.80
N VAL A 38 -18.23 28.72 23.49
CA VAL A 38 -17.26 29.39 22.59
C VAL A 38 -17.23 30.92 22.80
N VAL A 39 -18.33 31.49 23.26
CA VAL A 39 -18.49 32.94 23.51
C VAL A 39 -18.13 33.31 24.96
N ALA A 40 -18.23 32.41 25.91
CA ALA A 40 -17.85 32.66 27.29
C ALA A 40 -16.33 32.56 27.47
N SER A 41 -15.75 33.69 27.80
CA SER A 41 -14.32 33.95 27.99
C SER A 41 -13.52 32.87 28.73
N LEU A 42 -12.26 32.71 28.35
CA LEU A 42 -11.22 31.82 28.83
C LEU A 42 -11.07 31.54 30.36
N PRO A 43 -11.50 32.35 31.34
CA PRO A 43 -11.37 32.02 32.76
C PRO A 43 -12.35 30.95 33.27
N ALA A 44 -13.43 30.68 32.56
CA ALA A 44 -14.40 29.63 32.96
C ALA A 44 -13.95 28.21 32.61
N ALA A 45 -12.75 28.04 32.04
CA ALA A 45 -12.22 26.77 31.58
C ALA A 45 -12.03 25.70 32.67
N GLN A 46 -12.02 26.05 33.95
CA GLN A 46 -11.81 25.09 35.03
C GLN A 46 -13.09 24.33 35.47
N THR A 47 -14.27 24.90 35.28
CA THR A 47 -15.55 24.21 35.47
C THR A 47 -15.92 23.29 34.32
N TRP A 48 -15.22 23.34 33.31
CA TRP A 48 -15.36 22.82 31.97
C TRP A 48 -14.99 21.36 31.77
N LEU A 49 -13.97 20.89 32.51
CA LEU A 49 -13.42 19.55 32.32
C LEU A 49 -14.39 18.41 32.66
N GLY A 50 -15.38 18.67 33.48
CA GLY A 50 -16.39 17.67 33.83
C GLY A 50 -17.55 17.52 32.84
N LEU A 51 -17.79 18.53 31.96
CA LEU A 51 -18.94 18.54 31.04
C LEU A 51 -18.54 18.10 29.60
N HIS A 52 -17.28 17.86 29.33
CA HIS A 52 -16.76 17.72 27.97
C HIS A 52 -16.14 16.37 27.64
N GLU A 53 -16.13 15.38 28.52
CA GLU A 53 -15.65 14.02 28.20
C GLU A 53 -16.33 13.44 26.96
N PRO A 54 -17.64 13.55 26.75
CA PRO A 54 -18.30 13.04 25.55
C PRO A 54 -17.84 13.71 24.27
N SER A 55 -17.61 15.03 24.29
CA SER A 55 -17.17 15.75 23.09
C SER A 55 -15.74 15.42 22.69
N ALA A 56 -14.83 15.20 23.63
CA ALA A 56 -13.47 14.74 23.34
C ALA A 56 -13.46 13.32 22.73
N GLY A 57 -14.27 12.42 23.28
CA GLY A 57 -14.44 11.07 22.72
C GLY A 57 -14.98 11.09 21.29
N HIS A 58 -16.01 11.88 21.04
CA HIS A 58 -16.59 12.04 19.70
C HIS A 58 -15.59 12.65 18.70
N ALA A 59 -14.86 13.71 19.11
CA ALA A 59 -13.82 14.31 18.28
C ALA A 59 -12.70 13.32 17.92
N ALA A 60 -12.29 12.48 18.87
CA ALA A 60 -11.30 11.44 18.66
C ALA A 60 -11.78 10.37 17.65
N VAL A 61 -13.03 9.90 17.81
CA VAL A 61 -13.64 8.92 16.90
C VAL A 61 -13.75 9.49 15.48
N LEU A 62 -14.22 10.73 15.33
CA LEU A 62 -14.28 11.41 14.04
C LEU A 62 -12.90 11.54 13.38
N ALA A 63 -11.93 12.08 14.12
CA ALA A 63 -10.57 12.31 13.61
C ALA A 63 -9.89 10.99 13.21
N LEU A 64 -9.97 9.95 14.06
CA LEU A 64 -9.40 8.64 13.78
C LEU A 64 -10.04 7.97 12.56
N THR A 65 -11.37 7.99 12.48
CA THR A 65 -12.11 7.36 11.37
C THR A 65 -11.75 8.03 10.04
N ILE A 66 -11.79 9.36 9.99
CA ILE A 66 -11.42 10.13 8.80
C ILE A 66 -9.93 9.92 8.47
N GLY A 67 -9.05 9.89 9.46
CA GLY A 67 -7.63 9.64 9.30
C GLY A 67 -7.35 8.26 8.69
N VAL A 68 -7.98 7.21 9.20
CA VAL A 68 -7.85 5.84 8.68
C VAL A 68 -8.39 5.75 7.25
N ILE A 69 -9.56 6.32 6.97
CA ILE A 69 -10.13 6.31 5.61
C ILE A 69 -9.25 7.12 4.64
N SER A 70 -8.72 8.27 5.08
CA SER A 70 -7.76 9.06 4.28
C SER A 70 -6.51 8.26 3.92
N MET A 71 -6.02 7.45 4.87
CA MET A 71 -4.89 6.54 4.66
C MET A 71 -5.25 5.41 3.68
N MET A 72 -6.44 4.81 3.80
CA MET A 72 -6.95 3.77 2.90
C MET A 72 -7.11 4.27 1.47
N ILE A 73 -7.60 5.50 1.28
CA ILE A 73 -7.73 6.14 -0.04
C ILE A 73 -6.37 6.55 -0.61
N GLY A 74 -5.31 6.51 0.21
CA GLY A 74 -3.94 6.81 -0.20
C GLY A 74 -3.62 8.30 -0.25
N MET A 75 -4.32 9.14 0.50
CA MET A 75 -4.12 10.59 0.54
C MET A 75 -2.70 10.97 1.04
N TYR A 76 -2.01 10.08 1.73
CA TYR A 76 -0.62 10.25 2.16
C TYR A 76 0.42 9.74 1.15
N ARG A 77 0.02 9.52 -0.11
CA ARG A 77 0.98 9.29 -1.19
C ARG A 77 1.52 10.61 -1.72
N PRO A 78 2.83 10.75 -1.89
CA PRO A 78 3.44 11.98 -2.39
C PRO A 78 2.85 12.46 -3.72
N GLU A 79 2.50 11.53 -4.62
CA GLU A 79 1.92 11.81 -5.92
C GLU A 79 0.54 12.46 -5.81
N ILE A 80 -0.28 12.03 -4.83
CA ILE A 80 -1.62 12.56 -4.58
C ILE A 80 -1.52 13.89 -3.82
N CYS A 81 -0.61 13.98 -2.85
CA CYS A 81 -0.37 15.23 -2.09
C CYS A 81 -0.06 16.43 -3.00
N LEU A 82 0.59 16.18 -4.15
CA LEU A 82 0.97 17.24 -5.09
C LEU A 82 -0.10 17.56 -6.14
N GLN A 83 -1.17 16.75 -6.25
CA GLN A 83 -2.23 16.91 -7.26
C GLN A 83 -3.53 17.43 -6.62
N THR A 84 -3.78 18.73 -6.71
CA THR A 84 -4.96 19.39 -6.09
C THR A 84 -6.28 18.74 -6.48
N ARG A 85 -6.48 18.41 -7.77
CA ARG A 85 -7.73 17.80 -8.24
C ARG A 85 -7.98 16.43 -7.59
N ARG A 86 -6.95 15.58 -7.53
CA ARG A 86 -7.07 14.26 -6.88
C ARG A 86 -7.26 14.38 -5.37
N LEU A 87 -6.61 15.35 -4.76
CA LEU A 87 -6.79 15.64 -3.35
C LEU A 87 -8.25 15.97 -3.03
N LEU A 88 -8.86 16.91 -3.75
CA LEU A 88 -10.26 17.31 -3.55
C LEU A 88 -11.23 16.13 -3.76
N VAL A 89 -11.08 15.40 -4.87
CA VAL A 89 -11.94 14.23 -5.14
C VAL A 89 -11.80 13.19 -4.04
N ASN A 90 -10.58 12.86 -3.64
CA ASN A 90 -10.34 11.87 -2.60
C ASN A 90 -10.84 12.34 -1.22
N SER A 91 -10.79 13.64 -0.93
CA SER A 91 -11.35 14.22 0.31
C SER A 91 -12.86 14.04 0.39
N VAL A 92 -13.56 14.33 -0.71
CA VAL A 92 -15.01 14.12 -0.79
C VAL A 92 -15.35 12.63 -0.63
N VAL A 93 -14.63 11.75 -1.35
CA VAL A 93 -14.84 10.29 -1.24
C VAL A 93 -14.58 9.81 0.19
N ALA A 94 -13.53 10.31 0.85
CA ALA A 94 -13.24 9.93 2.23
C ALA A 94 -14.34 10.40 3.20
N GLY A 95 -14.89 11.61 3.01
CA GLY A 95 -16.01 12.10 3.81
C GLY A 95 -17.27 11.26 3.63
N VAL A 96 -17.62 10.90 2.39
CA VAL A 96 -18.76 10.03 2.09
C VAL A 96 -18.59 8.64 2.71
N LEU A 97 -17.38 8.09 2.71
CA LEU A 97 -17.10 6.78 3.33
C LEU A 97 -17.00 6.86 4.86
N ALA A 98 -16.58 8.01 5.38
CA ALA A 98 -16.48 8.21 6.84
C ALA A 98 -17.85 8.23 7.51
N PHE A 99 -18.86 8.79 6.86
CA PHE A 99 -20.19 8.92 7.42
C PHE A 99 -20.80 7.57 7.89
N PRO A 100 -20.98 6.56 7.02
CA PRO A 100 -21.50 5.26 7.45
C PRO A 100 -20.53 4.53 8.41
N ALA A 101 -19.22 4.72 8.28
CA ALA A 101 -18.25 4.09 9.18
C ALA A 101 -18.38 4.64 10.61
N ILE A 102 -18.60 5.93 10.77
CA ILE A 102 -18.80 6.58 12.06
C ILE A 102 -20.12 6.14 12.68
N LEU A 103 -21.21 6.04 11.88
CA LEU A 103 -22.49 5.53 12.36
C LEU A 103 -22.37 4.09 12.89
N VAL A 104 -21.69 3.21 12.17
CA VAL A 104 -21.45 1.84 12.62
C VAL A 104 -20.60 1.84 13.90
N LEU A 105 -19.57 2.65 13.95
CA LEU A 105 -18.69 2.72 15.11
C LEU A 105 -19.41 3.27 16.35
N SER A 106 -20.27 4.29 16.18
CA SER A 106 -21.08 4.82 17.29
C SER A 106 -22.02 3.77 17.87
N MET A 107 -22.60 2.90 17.03
CA MET A 107 -23.45 1.79 17.49
C MET A 107 -22.68 0.74 18.30
N VAL A 108 -21.37 0.58 18.04
CA VAL A 108 -20.52 -0.41 18.72
C VAL A 108 -19.89 0.15 20.00
N THR A 109 -19.69 1.48 20.06
CA THR A 109 -18.96 2.15 21.15
C THR A 109 -19.86 2.88 22.14
N ASP A 110 -21.18 2.66 22.08
CA ASP A 110 -22.21 3.38 22.89
C ASP A 110 -22.11 4.92 22.78
N LEU A 111 -21.46 5.43 21.75
CA LEU A 111 -21.46 6.85 21.43
C LEU A 111 -22.79 7.20 20.76
N ASP A 112 -23.50 8.16 21.34
CA ASP A 112 -24.80 8.58 20.80
C ASP A 112 -24.66 9.08 19.35
N PRO A 113 -25.25 8.40 18.35
CA PRO A 113 -25.18 8.83 16.97
C PRO A 113 -25.91 10.16 16.71
N SER A 114 -26.75 10.62 17.63
CA SER A 114 -27.47 11.89 17.51
C SER A 114 -26.53 13.11 17.43
N PHE A 115 -25.29 12.99 17.96
CA PHE A 115 -24.27 14.03 17.80
C PHE A 115 -23.91 14.32 16.34
N MET A 116 -24.08 13.33 15.44
CA MET A 116 -23.84 13.50 14.00
C MET A 116 -24.98 14.21 13.30
N LEU A 117 -26.18 14.11 13.85
CA LEU A 117 -27.39 14.71 13.28
C LEU A 117 -27.67 16.11 13.85
N GLY A 118 -27.10 16.43 15.05
CA GLY A 118 -27.18 17.73 15.70
C GLY A 118 -28.53 18.44 15.61
N GLU A 119 -28.76 19.47 16.38
CA GLU A 119 -29.89 20.34 16.20
C GLU A 119 -29.87 21.11 14.88
N ASP A 120 -28.67 21.19 14.26
CA ASP A 120 -28.40 21.84 13.00
C ASP A 120 -28.23 20.80 11.87
N ALA A 121 -29.16 20.76 10.92
CA ALA A 121 -29.09 19.87 9.74
C ALA A 121 -27.81 20.08 8.89
N LEU A 122 -27.08 21.17 9.10
CA LEU A 122 -25.84 21.51 8.39
C LEU A 122 -24.59 20.97 9.08
N TRP A 123 -24.70 20.31 10.23
CA TRP A 123 -23.59 19.83 11.05
C TRP A 123 -22.61 18.89 10.30
N PRO A 124 -23.06 17.85 9.59
CA PRO A 124 -22.17 16.98 8.84
C PRO A 124 -21.42 17.75 7.74
N MET A 125 -22.05 18.76 7.17
CA MET A 125 -21.43 19.60 6.15
C MET A 125 -20.36 20.52 6.75
N LYS A 126 -20.56 21.07 7.95
CA LYS A 126 -19.55 21.86 8.67
C LYS A 126 -18.29 21.02 8.95
N ILE A 127 -18.46 19.78 9.44
CA ILE A 127 -17.35 18.84 9.67
C ILE A 127 -16.61 18.55 8.36
N LEU A 128 -17.33 18.22 7.29
CA LEU A 128 -16.73 17.90 6.00
C LEU A 128 -15.96 19.09 5.41
N LEU A 129 -16.56 20.28 5.45
CA LEU A 129 -15.93 21.50 4.92
C LEU A 129 -14.71 21.90 5.73
N SER A 130 -14.77 21.87 7.07
CA SER A 130 -13.62 22.18 7.92
C SER A 130 -12.47 21.21 7.70
N TRP A 131 -12.76 19.90 7.52
CA TRP A 131 -11.77 18.91 7.21
C TRP A 131 -11.15 19.12 5.83
N ILE A 132 -11.94 19.38 4.78
CA ILE A 132 -11.42 19.67 3.43
C ILE A 132 -10.53 20.92 3.47
N LEU A 133 -10.95 21.97 4.16
CA LEU A 133 -10.18 23.20 4.30
C LEU A 133 -8.85 22.96 5.03
N LEU A 134 -8.89 22.21 6.12
CA LEU A 134 -7.71 21.82 6.89
C LEU A 134 -6.70 21.05 6.02
N LEU A 135 -7.17 20.04 5.30
CA LEU A 135 -6.33 19.29 4.37
C LEU A 135 -5.74 20.17 3.28
N PHE A 136 -6.53 21.09 2.74
CA PHE A 136 -6.04 22.02 1.71
C PHE A 136 -4.91 22.90 2.25
N ILE A 137 -5.09 23.47 3.44
CA ILE A 137 -4.08 24.32 4.08
C ILE A 137 -2.81 23.50 4.39
N THR A 138 -2.93 22.35 5.03
CA THR A 138 -1.77 21.50 5.39
C THR A 138 -1.01 21.06 4.14
N ARG A 139 -1.71 20.73 3.04
CA ARG A 139 -1.08 20.35 1.77
C ARG A 139 -0.42 21.53 1.06
N LEU A 140 -1.00 22.70 1.15
CA LEU A 140 -0.36 23.92 0.62
C LEU A 140 0.93 24.21 1.37
N CYS A 141 0.92 24.20 2.70
CA CYS A 141 2.10 24.36 3.54
C CYS A 141 3.17 23.28 3.24
N PHE A 142 2.75 22.01 3.18
CA PHE A 142 3.64 20.91 2.84
C PHE A 142 4.29 21.08 1.46
N ARG A 143 3.52 21.53 0.46
CA ARG A 143 4.03 21.82 -0.88
C ARG A 143 5.06 22.95 -0.89
N VAL A 144 4.84 24.00 -0.11
CA VAL A 144 5.80 25.12 0.05
C VAL A 144 7.10 24.58 0.67
N VAL A 145 7.01 23.82 1.76
CA VAL A 145 8.16 23.20 2.42
C VAL A 145 8.90 22.22 1.49
N LEU A 146 8.18 21.47 0.66
CA LEU A 146 8.80 20.57 -0.30
C LEU A 146 9.54 21.34 -1.41
N ARG A 147 8.95 22.45 -1.89
CA ARG A 147 9.56 23.31 -2.94
C ARG A 147 10.76 24.10 -2.42
N SER A 148 10.79 24.45 -1.13
CA SER A 148 11.97 25.12 -0.53
C SER A 148 13.21 24.22 -0.46
N GLY A 149 13.05 22.91 -0.75
CA GLY A 149 14.14 21.93 -0.69
C GLY A 149 14.54 21.51 0.72
N LEU A 150 13.86 21.99 1.77
CA LEU A 150 14.14 21.65 3.17
C LEU A 150 14.03 20.14 3.44
N LEU A 151 13.11 19.46 2.74
CA LEU A 151 12.90 18.01 2.85
C LEU A 151 13.66 17.20 1.80
N SER A 152 14.42 17.87 0.92
CA SER A 152 15.14 17.19 -0.16
C SER A 152 16.41 16.51 0.35
N ARG A 153 16.54 15.23 0.05
CA ARG A 153 17.70 14.38 0.38
C ARG A 153 18.63 14.34 -0.82
N ARG A 154 19.77 15.01 -0.70
CA ARG A 154 20.80 15.04 -1.75
C ARG A 154 21.59 13.75 -1.76
N VAL A 155 21.57 13.03 -2.87
CA VAL A 155 22.27 11.75 -3.06
C VAL A 155 23.44 11.95 -4.00
N LEU A 156 24.64 11.55 -3.57
CA LEU A 156 25.85 11.52 -4.39
C LEU A 156 26.06 10.08 -4.85
N ILE A 157 26.30 9.86 -6.13
CA ILE A 157 26.62 8.54 -6.67
C ILE A 157 28.13 8.48 -6.92
N VAL A 158 28.77 7.41 -6.48
CA VAL A 158 30.17 7.11 -6.77
C VAL A 158 30.24 5.87 -7.64
N GLY A 159 30.78 6.04 -8.86
CA GLY A 159 30.86 4.98 -9.86
C GLY A 159 31.11 5.50 -11.26
N THR A 160 31.32 4.59 -12.20
CA THR A 160 31.37 4.95 -13.63
C THR A 160 30.00 5.46 -14.10
N ALA A 161 29.97 6.29 -15.14
CA ALA A 161 28.74 6.84 -15.69
C ALA A 161 27.74 5.73 -16.09
N ALA A 162 28.23 4.64 -16.66
CA ALA A 162 27.40 3.50 -17.06
C ALA A 162 26.77 2.80 -15.85
N ALA A 163 27.54 2.51 -14.80
CA ALA A 163 27.05 1.86 -13.59
C ALA A 163 26.10 2.78 -12.78
N ALA A 164 26.33 4.09 -12.79
CA ALA A 164 25.50 5.07 -12.12
C ALA A 164 24.14 5.27 -12.80
N GLN A 165 24.02 5.01 -14.10
CA GLN A 165 22.83 5.30 -14.91
C GLN A 165 21.56 4.68 -14.34
N ALA A 166 21.58 3.41 -13.95
CA ALA A 166 20.42 2.72 -13.40
C ALA A 166 19.93 3.41 -12.10
N THR A 167 20.85 3.83 -11.23
CA THR A 167 20.52 4.55 -9.98
C THR A 167 20.04 5.97 -10.26
N GLU A 168 20.60 6.64 -11.25
CA GLU A 168 20.15 7.96 -11.68
C GLU A 168 18.72 7.93 -12.23
N VAL A 169 18.40 6.98 -13.11
CA VAL A 169 17.05 6.76 -13.63
C VAL A 169 16.09 6.43 -12.48
N ALA A 170 16.53 5.60 -11.55
CA ALA A 170 15.75 5.29 -10.35
C ALA A 170 15.48 6.55 -9.52
N LEU A 171 16.47 7.40 -9.26
CA LEU A 171 16.31 8.67 -8.53
C LEU A 171 15.32 9.62 -9.22
N ARG A 172 15.37 9.69 -10.55
CA ARG A 172 14.42 10.52 -11.34
C ARG A 172 12.97 10.00 -11.26
N SER A 173 12.80 8.67 -11.17
CA SER A 173 11.48 8.03 -11.02
C SER A 173 10.96 8.06 -9.58
N MET A 174 11.87 8.21 -8.61
CA MET A 174 11.52 8.33 -7.21
C MET A 174 10.78 9.64 -6.95
N ARG A 175 10.01 9.63 -5.89
CA ARG A 175 9.17 10.70 -5.37
C ARG A 175 9.76 12.09 -5.65
N ARG A 176 9.19 12.79 -6.62
CA ARG A 176 9.64 14.14 -7.01
C ARG A 176 9.68 15.06 -5.79
N GLY A 177 10.85 15.65 -5.54
CA GLY A 177 11.09 16.58 -4.44
C GLY A 177 11.72 16.00 -3.18
N PHE A 178 11.69 14.67 -2.96
CA PHE A 178 12.32 14.07 -1.77
C PHE A 178 13.77 13.64 -1.99
N PHE A 179 14.13 13.34 -3.23
CA PHE A 179 15.51 12.99 -3.59
C PHE A 179 15.99 13.87 -4.72
N THR A 180 17.22 14.35 -4.59
CA THR A 180 17.92 15.13 -5.62
C THR A 180 19.30 14.54 -5.83
N LEU A 181 19.72 14.43 -7.09
CA LEU A 181 21.08 14.03 -7.43
C LEU A 181 22.03 15.19 -7.12
N ALA A 182 22.98 14.95 -6.22
CA ALA A 182 24.03 15.92 -5.91
C ALA A 182 25.17 15.90 -6.96
N GLY A 183 25.33 14.79 -7.65
CA GLY A 183 26.32 14.57 -8.71
C GLY A 183 26.72 13.10 -8.81
N VAL A 184 27.47 12.80 -9.86
CA VAL A 184 28.13 11.50 -10.06
C VAL A 184 29.62 11.76 -9.97
N VAL A 185 30.34 10.96 -9.21
CA VAL A 185 31.79 11.06 -8.99
C VAL A 185 32.43 9.75 -9.50
N ALA A 186 33.42 9.89 -10.36
CA ALA A 186 34.15 8.72 -10.86
C ALA A 186 34.95 8.05 -9.72
N PRO A 187 35.17 6.72 -9.78
CA PRO A 187 35.87 5.98 -8.72
C PRO A 187 37.26 6.57 -8.38
N GLU A 188 37.98 7.06 -9.38
CA GLU A 188 39.32 7.64 -9.24
C GLU A 188 39.30 8.95 -8.45
N ALA A 189 38.22 9.73 -8.58
CA ALA A 189 38.04 11.00 -7.87
C ALA A 189 37.46 10.84 -6.46
N ALA A 190 37.02 9.63 -6.09
CA ALA A 190 36.38 9.36 -4.81
C ALA A 190 37.31 9.53 -3.60
N GLY A 191 38.61 9.36 -3.76
CA GLY A 191 39.60 9.60 -2.71
C GLY A 191 39.61 11.04 -2.16
N GLY A 192 39.11 12.00 -2.93
CA GLY A 192 38.94 13.39 -2.51
C GLY A 192 37.65 13.67 -1.70
N LEU A 193 36.79 12.69 -1.48
CA LEU A 193 35.56 12.83 -0.70
C LEU A 193 35.88 12.71 0.79
N THR A 194 35.73 13.81 1.49
CA THR A 194 35.86 13.83 2.96
C THR A 194 34.47 14.04 3.60
N PRO A 195 34.28 13.59 4.87
CA PRO A 195 33.00 13.81 5.59
C PRO A 195 32.64 15.31 5.67
N GLU A 196 33.63 16.22 5.80
CA GLU A 196 33.41 17.66 5.84
C GLU A 196 32.86 18.18 4.49
N ARG A 197 33.45 17.76 3.36
CA ARG A 197 32.94 18.10 2.01
C ARG A 197 31.55 17.59 1.76
N LEU A 198 31.20 16.39 2.24
CA LEU A 198 29.87 15.85 2.12
C LEU A 198 28.86 16.64 2.94
N ARG A 199 29.23 17.05 4.16
CA ARG A 199 28.40 17.91 5.04
C ARG A 199 28.20 19.30 4.45
N SER A 200 29.27 19.96 3.98
CA SER A 200 29.18 21.30 3.37
C SER A 200 28.27 21.33 2.15
N ARG A 201 28.25 20.23 1.37
CA ARG A 201 27.34 20.04 0.22
C ARG A 201 25.96 19.52 0.61
N ARG A 202 25.68 19.34 1.90
CA ARG A 202 24.41 18.76 2.43
C ARG A 202 24.06 17.43 1.79
N VAL A 203 25.07 16.56 1.55
CA VAL A 203 24.86 15.21 1.01
C VAL A 203 24.23 14.34 2.11
N TRP A 204 23.04 13.82 1.84
CA TRP A 204 22.34 12.95 2.78
C TRP A 204 22.87 11.51 2.74
N ALA A 205 23.23 11.01 1.55
CA ALA A 205 23.79 9.69 1.36
C ALA A 205 24.74 9.63 0.16
N VAL A 206 25.72 8.74 0.26
CA VAL A 206 26.59 8.34 -0.85
C VAL A 206 26.16 6.94 -1.29
N VAL A 207 25.83 6.81 -2.56
CA VAL A 207 25.48 5.53 -3.20
C VAL A 207 26.66 5.06 -4.04
N VAL A 208 27.15 3.86 -3.77
CA VAL A 208 28.37 3.32 -4.36
C VAL A 208 28.00 2.17 -5.28
N THR A 209 28.39 2.27 -6.51
CA THR A 209 28.23 1.20 -7.51
C THR A 209 29.22 0.07 -7.26
N GLN A 210 29.00 -1.10 -7.86
CA GLN A 210 29.85 -2.27 -7.60
C GLN A 210 31.30 -2.05 -8.00
N ASP A 211 31.53 -1.32 -9.10
CA ASP A 211 32.85 -0.95 -9.64
C ASP A 211 33.64 0.02 -8.76
N ALA A 212 32.94 0.76 -7.88
CA ALA A 212 33.54 1.77 -7.01
C ALA A 212 33.63 1.39 -5.53
N ARG A 213 33.36 0.15 -5.15
CA ARG A 213 33.33 -0.26 -3.72
C ARG A 213 34.64 -0.01 -2.98
N GLY A 214 35.78 -0.22 -3.62
CA GLY A 214 37.09 0.00 -3.02
C GLY A 214 37.45 1.48 -2.83
N SER A 215 36.92 2.38 -3.67
CA SER A 215 37.33 3.79 -3.69
C SER A 215 36.72 4.64 -2.56
N VAL A 216 35.75 4.12 -1.81
CA VAL A 216 35.07 4.83 -0.69
C VAL A 216 35.35 4.22 0.68
N ALA A 217 36.35 3.32 0.80
CA ALA A 217 36.67 2.65 2.07
C ALA A 217 36.90 3.64 3.24
N ALA A 218 37.52 4.77 2.96
CA ALA A 218 37.77 5.84 3.94
C ALA A 218 36.48 6.49 4.50
N LEU A 219 35.36 6.38 3.80
CA LEU A 219 34.07 6.89 4.24
C LEU A 219 33.28 5.85 5.05
N ALA A 220 33.71 4.58 5.05
CA ALA A 220 33.06 3.52 5.78
C ALA A 220 33.19 3.73 7.29
N GLY A 221 32.07 3.86 7.99
CA GLY A 221 32.04 4.14 9.42
C GLY A 221 32.26 5.62 9.81
N ALA A 222 32.46 6.52 8.86
CA ALA A 222 32.60 7.95 9.15
C ALA A 222 31.32 8.55 9.76
N PRO A 223 31.42 9.29 10.87
CA PRO A 223 30.23 9.85 11.54
C PRO A 223 29.46 10.81 10.64
N GLY A 224 28.14 10.56 10.54
CA GLY A 224 27.22 11.39 9.74
C GLY A 224 27.22 11.11 8.24
N VAL A 225 27.96 10.12 7.75
CA VAL A 225 27.94 9.66 6.36
C VAL A 225 27.08 8.39 6.26
N ARG A 226 26.08 8.41 5.38
CA ARG A 226 25.27 7.24 5.05
C ARG A 226 25.77 6.65 3.75
N LEU A 227 26.32 5.45 3.81
CA LEU A 227 26.85 4.73 2.67
C LEU A 227 25.90 3.60 2.27
N PHE A 228 25.53 3.54 1.01
CA PHE A 228 24.68 2.49 0.46
C PHE A 228 25.33 1.89 -0.80
N GLY A 229 25.23 0.58 -0.97
CA GLY A 229 25.42 -0.02 -2.30
C GLY A 229 24.24 0.35 -3.20
N ASP A 230 24.51 0.52 -4.48
CA ASP A 230 23.54 0.97 -5.48
C ASP A 230 22.31 0.05 -5.61
N VAL A 231 22.52 -1.28 -5.63
CA VAL A 231 21.42 -2.26 -5.65
C VAL A 231 20.58 -2.18 -4.39
N ALA A 232 21.22 -2.14 -3.22
CA ALA A 232 20.52 -2.05 -1.92
C ALA A 232 19.77 -0.72 -1.79
N PHE A 233 20.31 0.36 -2.33
CA PHE A 233 19.65 1.66 -2.36
C PHE A 233 18.40 1.63 -3.24
N ARG A 234 18.51 1.09 -4.48
CA ARG A 234 17.37 0.95 -5.39
C ARG A 234 16.29 0.05 -4.79
N GLU A 235 16.67 -1.09 -4.25
CA GLU A 235 15.74 -2.02 -3.57
C GLU A 235 14.96 -1.32 -2.45
N ARG A 236 15.68 -0.62 -1.56
CA ARG A 236 15.07 0.09 -0.42
C ARG A 236 14.12 1.19 -0.86
N GLN A 237 14.48 1.96 -1.89
CA GLN A 237 13.70 3.11 -2.31
C GLN A 237 12.55 2.76 -3.25
N LEU A 238 12.77 1.83 -4.19
CA LEU A 238 11.75 1.39 -5.15
C LEU A 238 10.85 0.29 -4.61
N ARG A 239 11.26 -0.36 -3.51
CA ARG A 239 10.55 -1.47 -2.87
C ARG A 239 10.23 -2.62 -3.83
N ARG A 240 11.19 -2.89 -4.69
CA ARG A 240 11.22 -4.02 -5.60
C ARG A 240 12.66 -4.50 -5.74
N LEU A 241 12.84 -5.78 -6.01
CA LEU A 241 14.18 -6.33 -6.26
C LEU A 241 14.65 -5.97 -7.66
N ASP A 242 15.94 -5.82 -7.79
CA ASP A 242 16.60 -5.66 -9.09
C ASP A 242 16.99 -7.05 -9.60
N LEU A 243 16.17 -7.63 -10.48
CA LEU A 243 16.32 -9.01 -10.94
C LEU A 243 17.62 -9.23 -11.73
N ASP A 244 18.16 -8.19 -12.37
CA ASP A 244 19.39 -8.27 -13.15
C ASP A 244 20.64 -8.38 -12.26
N HIS A 245 20.53 -7.98 -11.01
CA HIS A 245 21.64 -8.00 -10.04
C HIS A 245 21.45 -9.03 -8.92
N LEU A 246 20.47 -9.95 -9.05
CA LEU A 246 20.31 -11.07 -8.14
C LEU A 246 21.31 -12.17 -8.43
N ALA A 247 22.08 -12.57 -7.43
CA ALA A 247 22.98 -13.71 -7.53
C ALA A 247 22.25 -15.03 -7.25
N PRO A 248 22.69 -16.16 -7.81
CA PRO A 248 22.24 -17.47 -7.38
C PRO A 248 22.37 -17.62 -5.85
N GLY A 249 21.38 -18.19 -5.21
CA GLY A 249 21.37 -18.30 -3.74
C GLY A 249 21.05 -16.99 -2.98
N TRP A 250 20.59 -15.93 -3.65
CA TRP A 250 20.23 -14.64 -3.05
C TRP A 250 19.32 -14.74 -1.82
N LEU A 251 18.45 -15.76 -1.79
CA LEU A 251 17.57 -16.03 -0.66
C LEU A 251 18.33 -16.49 0.59
N ALA A 252 19.35 -17.31 0.44
CA ALA A 252 20.17 -17.74 1.57
C ALA A 252 20.93 -16.55 2.19
N GLY A 253 21.45 -15.65 1.35
CA GLY A 253 22.09 -14.41 1.78
C GLY A 253 21.12 -13.38 2.36
N ALA A 254 19.82 -13.51 2.09
CA ALA A 254 18.78 -12.63 2.61
C ALA A 254 18.33 -12.95 4.05
N GLY A 255 18.91 -13.99 4.68
CA GLY A 255 18.56 -14.39 6.05
C GLY A 255 17.11 -14.87 6.19
N LEU A 256 16.53 -15.41 5.12
CA LEU A 256 15.19 -15.98 5.12
C LEU A 256 15.20 -17.35 5.80
N ALA A 257 15.41 -17.32 7.10
CA ALA A 257 15.01 -18.43 7.95
C ALA A 257 13.47 -18.52 7.95
N ASP A 258 12.96 -19.73 8.02
CA ASP A 258 11.53 -19.93 8.24
C ASP A 258 11.08 -19.08 9.43
N PRO A 259 9.99 -18.32 9.29
CA PRO A 259 9.53 -17.46 10.38
C PRO A 259 9.26 -18.32 11.62
N PRO A 260 9.58 -17.79 12.81
CA PRO A 260 9.33 -18.50 14.07
C PRO A 260 7.89 -19.04 14.13
N PRO A 261 7.66 -20.20 14.78
CA PRO A 261 6.33 -20.81 14.87
C PRO A 261 5.25 -19.85 15.36
N ALA A 262 5.58 -18.98 16.32
CA ALA A 262 4.68 -17.94 16.84
C ALA A 262 4.26 -16.95 15.75
N VAL A 263 5.18 -16.51 14.90
CA VAL A 263 4.87 -15.58 13.79
C VAL A 263 4.01 -16.27 12.74
N ARG A 264 4.27 -17.56 12.45
CA ARG A 264 3.44 -18.36 11.54
C ARG A 264 2.02 -18.54 12.09
N ALA A 265 1.89 -18.84 13.39
CA ALA A 265 0.60 -18.97 14.07
C ALA A 265 -0.17 -17.65 14.08
N LEU A 266 0.49 -16.52 14.35
CA LEU A 266 -0.11 -15.19 14.34
C LEU A 266 -0.64 -14.83 12.95
N ARG A 267 0.15 -15.07 11.88
CA ARG A 267 -0.31 -14.86 10.51
C ARG A 267 -1.48 -15.75 10.15
N ARG A 268 -1.43 -17.01 10.57
CA ARG A 268 -2.56 -17.93 10.33
C ARG A 268 -3.82 -17.47 11.08
N GLY A 269 -3.70 -17.04 12.31
CA GLY A 269 -4.80 -16.47 13.09
C GLY A 269 -5.39 -15.24 12.40
N PHE A 270 -4.53 -14.36 11.91
CA PHE A 270 -4.93 -13.18 11.12
C PHE A 270 -5.67 -13.58 9.84
N ASP A 271 -5.14 -14.52 9.03
CA ASP A 271 -5.79 -15.01 7.81
C ASP A 271 -7.18 -15.55 8.10
N VAL A 272 -7.33 -16.36 9.15
CA VAL A 272 -8.62 -16.95 9.55
C VAL A 272 -9.60 -15.88 10.02
N ALA A 273 -9.17 -14.99 10.92
CA ALA A 273 -10.01 -13.94 11.48
C ALA A 273 -10.53 -12.98 10.39
N VAL A 274 -9.62 -12.49 9.52
CA VAL A 274 -10.00 -11.60 8.41
C VAL A 274 -10.90 -12.32 7.41
N SER A 275 -10.62 -13.58 7.08
CA SER A 275 -11.48 -14.35 6.16
C SER A 275 -12.88 -14.55 6.71
N LEU A 276 -13.02 -14.87 7.99
CA LEU A 276 -14.33 -15.05 8.64
C LEU A 276 -15.10 -13.72 8.68
N LEU A 277 -14.42 -12.63 9.03
CA LEU A 277 -15.03 -11.29 9.05
C LEU A 277 -15.57 -10.89 7.67
N ILE A 278 -14.73 -11.04 6.63
CA ILE A 278 -15.12 -10.71 5.26
C ILE A 278 -16.25 -11.64 4.79
N LEU A 279 -16.18 -12.94 5.07
CA LEU A 279 -17.24 -13.89 4.70
C LEU A 279 -18.57 -13.55 5.39
N ALA A 280 -18.55 -13.23 6.68
CA ALA A 280 -19.76 -12.84 7.40
C ALA A 280 -20.40 -11.58 6.80
N ALA A 281 -19.60 -10.55 6.54
CA ALA A 281 -20.07 -9.30 5.94
C ALA A 281 -20.52 -9.45 4.48
N ALA A 282 -19.84 -10.28 3.69
CA ALA A 282 -20.09 -10.46 2.27
C ALA A 282 -21.10 -11.59 1.97
N MET A 283 -21.54 -12.38 2.95
CA MET A 283 -22.41 -13.53 2.75
C MET A 283 -23.71 -13.19 1.99
N PRO A 284 -24.46 -12.14 2.35
CA PRO A 284 -25.67 -11.78 1.60
C PRO A 284 -25.34 -11.46 0.11
N LEU A 285 -24.26 -10.73 -0.12
CA LEU A 285 -23.79 -10.39 -1.47
C LEU A 285 -23.35 -11.65 -2.25
N MET A 286 -22.67 -12.58 -1.59
CA MET A 286 -22.25 -13.85 -2.21
C MET A 286 -23.46 -14.71 -2.59
N LEU A 287 -24.49 -14.79 -1.76
CA LEU A 287 -25.74 -15.51 -2.06
C LEU A 287 -26.47 -14.87 -3.25
N ALA A 288 -26.62 -13.54 -3.22
CA ALA A 288 -27.22 -12.80 -4.35
C ALA A 288 -26.43 -13.01 -5.65
N THR A 289 -25.08 -12.98 -5.57
CA THR A 289 -24.21 -13.24 -6.71
C THR A 289 -24.36 -14.69 -7.22
N ALA A 290 -24.42 -15.66 -6.34
CA ALA A 290 -24.63 -17.07 -6.70
C ALA A 290 -25.94 -17.26 -7.46
N LEU A 291 -27.03 -16.65 -6.96
CA LEU A 291 -28.34 -16.67 -7.61
C LEU A 291 -28.28 -15.99 -8.98
N ALA A 292 -27.69 -14.79 -9.07
CA ALA A 292 -27.56 -14.06 -10.32
C ALA A 292 -26.76 -14.84 -11.37
N VAL A 293 -25.64 -15.47 -11.00
CA VAL A 293 -24.87 -16.33 -11.91
C VAL A 293 -25.68 -17.54 -12.37
N ARG A 294 -26.48 -18.16 -11.47
CA ARG A 294 -27.31 -19.32 -11.80
C ARG A 294 -28.43 -18.98 -12.76
N LEU A 295 -29.07 -17.83 -12.58
CA LEU A 295 -30.21 -17.38 -13.39
C LEU A 295 -29.78 -16.84 -14.77
N THR A 296 -28.59 -16.29 -14.90
CA THR A 296 -28.14 -15.62 -16.14
C THR A 296 -27.33 -16.51 -17.07
N SER A 297 -26.86 -17.67 -16.61
CA SER A 297 -26.05 -18.57 -17.45
C SER A 297 -26.14 -20.02 -16.98
N ALA A 298 -26.27 -20.98 -17.94
CA ALA A 298 -26.28 -22.41 -17.64
C ALA A 298 -24.92 -22.89 -17.10
N GLY A 299 -24.93 -23.82 -16.11
CA GLY A 299 -23.75 -24.46 -15.53
C GLY A 299 -23.50 -24.12 -14.05
N PRO A 300 -22.36 -24.53 -13.47
CA PRO A 300 -22.07 -24.38 -12.05
C PRO A 300 -21.86 -22.91 -11.65
N VAL A 301 -22.24 -22.54 -10.43
CA VAL A 301 -22.05 -21.18 -9.88
C VAL A 301 -20.57 -20.88 -9.64
N LEU A 302 -19.83 -21.87 -9.15
CA LEU A 302 -18.41 -21.75 -8.87
C LEU A 302 -17.57 -22.31 -10.02
N TYR A 303 -16.59 -21.54 -10.41
CA TYR A 303 -15.50 -21.96 -11.29
C TYR A 303 -14.34 -22.46 -10.45
N ARG A 304 -13.76 -23.58 -10.87
CA ARG A 304 -12.63 -24.25 -10.21
C ARG A 304 -11.47 -24.33 -11.18
N GLN A 305 -10.28 -23.94 -10.72
CA GLN A 305 -9.09 -23.95 -11.56
C GLN A 305 -7.86 -24.31 -10.75
N VAL A 306 -7.05 -25.23 -11.27
CA VAL A 306 -5.75 -25.55 -10.64
C VAL A 306 -4.80 -24.35 -10.77
N ARG A 307 -4.18 -24.00 -9.66
CA ARG A 307 -3.17 -22.95 -9.52
C ARG A 307 -1.96 -23.47 -8.77
N VAL A 308 -0.81 -22.80 -8.99
CA VAL A 308 0.43 -23.11 -8.28
C VAL A 308 0.47 -22.33 -6.97
N GLY A 309 0.67 -23.04 -5.89
CA GLY A 309 0.72 -22.54 -4.51
C GLY A 309 2.10 -22.64 -3.87
N LEU A 310 2.11 -22.82 -2.55
CA LEU A 310 3.32 -22.93 -1.74
C LEU A 310 4.24 -24.04 -2.25
N ASN A 311 5.53 -23.74 -2.38
CA ASN A 311 6.57 -24.67 -2.85
C ASN A 311 6.24 -25.33 -4.20
N GLY A 312 5.49 -24.64 -5.06
CA GLY A 312 5.13 -25.18 -6.37
C GLY A 312 3.97 -26.19 -6.37
N GLN A 313 3.36 -26.46 -5.23
CA GLN A 313 2.27 -27.44 -5.12
C GLN A 313 0.99 -26.89 -5.76
N GLY A 314 0.28 -27.75 -6.52
CA GLY A 314 -1.00 -27.39 -7.13
C GLY A 314 -2.14 -27.39 -6.10
N PHE A 315 -3.05 -26.44 -6.18
CA PHE A 315 -4.30 -26.40 -5.42
C PHE A 315 -5.47 -25.95 -6.29
N VAL A 316 -6.71 -26.22 -5.87
CA VAL A 316 -7.92 -25.84 -6.60
C VAL A 316 -8.42 -24.50 -6.09
N LEU A 317 -8.29 -23.47 -6.91
CA LEU A 317 -8.77 -22.12 -6.63
C LEU A 317 -10.28 -22.01 -6.95
N PHE A 318 -11.05 -21.37 -6.06
CA PHE A 318 -12.48 -21.13 -6.22
C PHE A 318 -12.75 -19.68 -6.62
N LYS A 319 -13.63 -19.51 -7.62
CA LYS A 319 -14.18 -18.21 -8.03
C LYS A 319 -15.64 -18.33 -8.39
N PHE A 320 -16.38 -17.22 -8.36
CA PHE A 320 -17.67 -17.20 -9.07
C PHE A 320 -17.42 -17.26 -10.58
N ARG A 321 -18.25 -18.02 -11.27
CA ARG A 321 -18.18 -18.11 -12.73
C ARG A 321 -18.56 -16.76 -13.34
N SER A 322 -17.63 -16.16 -14.05
CA SER A 322 -17.76 -14.87 -14.74
C SER A 322 -17.68 -15.00 -16.27
N MET A 323 -17.39 -16.19 -16.79
CA MET A 323 -17.26 -16.50 -18.20
C MET A 323 -18.21 -17.65 -18.59
N THR A 324 -18.45 -17.80 -19.88
CA THR A 324 -19.20 -18.94 -20.45
C THR A 324 -18.50 -20.26 -20.15
N VAL A 325 -19.26 -21.37 -20.12
CA VAL A 325 -18.72 -22.70 -19.80
C VAL A 325 -17.60 -23.10 -20.80
N ASP A 326 -17.75 -22.68 -22.03
CA ASP A 326 -16.87 -23.02 -23.17
C ASP A 326 -15.67 -22.04 -23.31
N ALA A 327 -15.46 -21.13 -22.35
CA ALA A 327 -14.46 -20.07 -22.43
C ALA A 327 -13.01 -20.56 -22.65
N GLU A 328 -12.70 -21.80 -22.31
CA GLU A 328 -11.35 -22.39 -22.40
C GLU A 328 -11.22 -23.54 -23.40
N LYS A 329 -12.20 -23.73 -24.29
CA LYS A 329 -12.14 -24.79 -25.33
C LYS A 329 -10.91 -24.67 -26.24
N GLN A 330 -10.39 -23.46 -26.43
CA GLN A 330 -9.19 -23.17 -27.24
C GLN A 330 -7.88 -23.17 -26.42
N GLY A 331 -7.94 -23.64 -25.17
CA GLY A 331 -6.79 -23.69 -24.28
C GLY A 331 -6.61 -22.45 -23.39
N PRO A 332 -5.56 -22.47 -22.55
CA PRO A 332 -5.26 -21.41 -21.62
C PRO A 332 -4.84 -20.12 -22.34
N ALA A 333 -5.55 -19.03 -22.13
CA ALA A 333 -5.22 -17.71 -22.65
C ALA A 333 -5.24 -16.65 -21.54
N TRP A 334 -4.38 -15.63 -21.64
CA TRP A 334 -4.48 -14.44 -20.80
C TRP A 334 -5.76 -13.67 -21.12
N ALA A 335 -6.38 -13.09 -20.08
CA ALA A 335 -7.60 -12.32 -20.26
C ALA A 335 -7.34 -11.05 -21.08
N ALA A 336 -8.12 -10.85 -22.15
CA ALA A 336 -8.09 -9.63 -22.94
C ALA A 336 -8.88 -8.50 -22.26
N ARG A 337 -8.61 -7.24 -22.64
CA ARG A 337 -9.28 -6.06 -22.06
C ARG A 337 -10.81 -6.05 -22.33
N ARG A 338 -11.26 -6.59 -23.47
CA ARG A 338 -12.67 -6.81 -23.83
C ARG A 338 -12.84 -8.25 -24.26
N ASP A 339 -12.82 -9.16 -23.28
CA ASP A 339 -12.90 -10.59 -23.52
C ASP A 339 -14.35 -10.97 -23.83
N PRO A 340 -14.66 -11.46 -25.03
CA PRO A 340 -16.04 -11.83 -25.44
C PRO A 340 -16.61 -12.99 -24.65
N ARG A 341 -15.76 -13.78 -23.98
CA ARG A 341 -16.15 -14.92 -23.16
C ARG A 341 -16.82 -14.52 -21.84
N VAL A 342 -16.70 -13.23 -21.44
CA VAL A 342 -17.24 -12.70 -20.18
C VAL A 342 -18.74 -12.47 -20.29
N THR A 343 -19.51 -13.08 -19.38
CA THR A 343 -20.97 -12.89 -19.31
C THR A 343 -21.33 -11.47 -18.85
N PRO A 344 -22.56 -10.97 -19.13
CA PRO A 344 -23.00 -9.65 -18.65
C PRO A 344 -22.86 -9.49 -17.13
N ILE A 345 -23.34 -10.46 -16.34
CA ILE A 345 -23.16 -10.46 -14.87
C ILE A 345 -21.69 -10.64 -14.51
N GLY A 346 -20.95 -11.46 -15.26
CA GLY A 346 -19.52 -11.66 -15.09
C GLY A 346 -18.72 -10.36 -15.18
N ARG A 347 -19.14 -9.45 -16.06
CA ARG A 347 -18.50 -8.13 -16.20
C ARG A 347 -18.65 -7.29 -14.92
N VAL A 348 -19.83 -7.33 -14.30
CA VAL A 348 -20.10 -6.61 -13.05
C VAL A 348 -19.30 -7.21 -11.90
N ILE A 349 -19.38 -8.53 -11.70
CA ILE A 349 -18.70 -9.17 -10.56
C ILE A 349 -17.18 -9.10 -10.67
N ARG A 350 -16.61 -9.15 -11.88
CA ARG A 350 -15.16 -8.95 -12.10
C ARG A 350 -14.72 -7.51 -11.83
N ARG A 351 -15.52 -6.52 -12.26
CA ARG A 351 -15.24 -5.11 -12.00
C ARG A 351 -15.20 -4.81 -10.49
N LEU A 352 -16.11 -5.40 -9.73
CA LEU A 352 -16.23 -5.22 -8.28
C LEU A 352 -15.39 -6.23 -7.48
N ARG A 353 -14.64 -7.13 -8.15
CA ARG A 353 -13.84 -8.20 -7.53
C ARG A 353 -14.66 -9.19 -6.70
N ILE A 354 -15.98 -9.21 -6.85
CA ILE A 354 -16.88 -10.14 -6.15
C ILE A 354 -16.60 -11.59 -6.58
N ASP A 355 -16.16 -11.78 -7.84
CA ASP A 355 -15.78 -13.10 -8.37
C ASP A 355 -14.67 -13.78 -7.58
N GLU A 356 -13.86 -13.04 -6.87
CA GLU A 356 -12.72 -13.55 -6.09
C GLU A 356 -13.08 -13.90 -4.63
N LEU A 357 -14.26 -13.50 -4.12
CA LEU A 357 -14.67 -13.77 -2.73
C LEU A 357 -14.64 -15.27 -2.33
N PRO A 358 -14.98 -16.24 -3.21
CA PRO A 358 -14.87 -17.65 -2.86
C PRO A 358 -13.44 -18.12 -2.55
N GLN A 359 -12.39 -17.37 -2.92
CA GLN A 359 -11.00 -17.69 -2.53
C GLN A 359 -10.78 -17.63 -1.03
N LEU A 360 -11.63 -16.92 -0.26
CA LEU A 360 -11.61 -16.94 1.20
C LEU A 360 -11.74 -18.36 1.76
N PHE A 361 -12.44 -19.26 1.09
CA PHE A 361 -12.46 -20.69 1.44
C PHE A 361 -11.10 -21.35 1.25
N ASN A 362 -10.32 -20.97 0.21
CA ASN A 362 -8.95 -21.46 0.05
C ASN A 362 -8.04 -20.94 1.18
N VAL A 363 -8.26 -19.70 1.64
CA VAL A 363 -7.54 -19.16 2.79
C VAL A 363 -7.88 -19.94 4.06
N LEU A 364 -9.18 -20.21 4.32
CA LEU A 364 -9.60 -21.00 5.49
C LEU A 364 -9.06 -22.44 5.44
N ARG A 365 -8.90 -23.03 4.25
CA ARG A 365 -8.25 -24.35 4.09
C ARG A 365 -6.73 -24.30 4.27
N GLY A 366 -6.13 -23.11 4.25
CA GLY A 366 -4.69 -22.94 4.40
C GLY A 366 -3.89 -23.10 3.10
N GLU A 367 -4.56 -23.24 1.96
CA GLU A 367 -3.97 -23.32 0.62
C GLU A 367 -3.47 -21.93 0.16
N MET A 368 -4.13 -20.87 0.65
CA MET A 368 -3.80 -19.47 0.40
C MET A 368 -3.64 -18.67 1.71
N SER A 369 -3.13 -17.48 1.62
CA SER A 369 -3.17 -16.41 2.61
C SER A 369 -4.00 -15.24 2.07
N ILE A 370 -4.42 -14.31 2.93
CA ILE A 370 -4.98 -13.03 2.48
C ILE A 370 -3.94 -12.28 1.64
N ILE A 371 -2.68 -12.29 2.08
CA ILE A 371 -1.59 -11.53 1.47
C ILE A 371 -0.50 -12.46 0.96
N GLY A 372 -0.13 -12.29 -0.31
CA GLY A 372 0.92 -13.05 -0.97
C GLY A 372 0.99 -12.80 -2.48
N PRO A 373 1.94 -13.39 -3.18
CA PRO A 373 1.99 -13.39 -4.63
C PRO A 373 0.71 -13.98 -5.23
N ARG A 374 0.21 -13.40 -6.32
CA ARG A 374 -1.00 -13.92 -7.00
C ARG A 374 -0.72 -15.30 -7.59
N PRO A 375 -1.56 -16.34 -7.32
CA PRO A 375 -1.34 -17.68 -7.84
C PRO A 375 -1.57 -17.74 -9.36
N GLU A 376 -0.59 -18.28 -10.09
CA GLU A 376 -0.64 -18.44 -11.54
C GLU A 376 -1.02 -19.87 -11.94
N ARG A 377 -1.43 -20.07 -13.20
CA ARG A 377 -1.77 -21.38 -13.77
C ARG A 377 -0.48 -22.19 -14.02
N PRO A 378 -0.47 -23.52 -13.83
CA PRO A 378 0.72 -24.35 -14.06
C PRO A 378 1.38 -24.10 -15.42
N HIS A 379 0.58 -24.07 -16.49
CA HIS A 379 1.07 -23.82 -17.85
C HIS A 379 1.84 -22.49 -17.98
N PHE A 380 1.35 -21.40 -17.38
CA PHE A 380 2.07 -20.13 -17.40
C PHE A 380 3.29 -20.13 -16.47
N VAL A 381 3.23 -20.84 -15.35
CA VAL A 381 4.38 -20.96 -14.43
C VAL A 381 5.55 -21.66 -15.13
N GLU A 382 5.30 -22.72 -15.89
CA GLU A 382 6.33 -23.41 -16.66
C GLU A 382 7.00 -22.48 -17.69
N GLN A 383 6.20 -21.76 -18.46
CA GLN A 383 6.69 -20.80 -19.45
C GLN A 383 7.50 -19.66 -18.79
N LEU A 384 6.98 -19.11 -17.68
CA LEU A 384 7.63 -18.00 -16.99
C LEU A 384 8.90 -18.43 -16.26
N ASN A 385 8.94 -19.66 -15.71
CA ASN A 385 10.15 -20.21 -15.11
C ASN A 385 11.27 -20.40 -16.12
N ALA A 386 10.92 -20.76 -17.36
CA ALA A 386 11.91 -20.89 -18.44
C ALA A 386 12.39 -19.52 -18.94
N ALA A 387 11.53 -18.50 -18.91
CA ALA A 387 11.83 -17.18 -19.49
C ALA A 387 12.43 -16.18 -18.50
N ILE A 388 12.14 -16.31 -17.19
CA ILE A 388 12.51 -15.33 -16.17
C ILE A 388 13.27 -16.00 -15.03
N PRO A 389 14.54 -15.63 -14.81
CA PRO A 389 15.32 -16.14 -13.68
C PRO A 389 14.61 -15.87 -12.34
N PHE A 390 14.74 -16.80 -11.38
CA PHE A 390 14.17 -16.70 -10.04
C PHE A 390 12.65 -16.66 -9.97
N HIS A 391 11.92 -16.89 -11.06
CA HIS A 391 10.45 -16.82 -11.05
C HIS A 391 9.83 -17.86 -10.09
N ALA A 392 10.43 -19.03 -9.97
CA ALA A 392 9.98 -20.07 -9.05
C ALA A 392 10.05 -19.65 -7.55
N ASP A 393 10.97 -18.74 -7.20
CA ASP A 393 11.15 -18.31 -5.81
C ASP A 393 9.93 -17.59 -5.21
N ARG A 394 9.03 -17.05 -6.04
CA ARG A 394 7.77 -16.47 -5.58
C ARG A 394 6.84 -17.46 -4.87
N THR A 395 7.03 -18.76 -5.12
CA THR A 395 6.22 -19.83 -4.51
C THR A 395 6.69 -20.25 -3.13
N ARG A 396 7.78 -19.69 -2.60
CA ARG A 396 8.28 -19.96 -1.24
C ARG A 396 7.39 -19.43 -0.12
N VAL A 397 6.40 -18.61 -0.47
CA VAL A 397 5.34 -18.16 0.44
C VAL A 397 3.99 -18.58 -0.11
N LYS A 398 2.96 -18.64 0.75
CA LYS A 398 1.60 -18.92 0.29
C LYS A 398 1.14 -17.86 -0.68
N PRO A 399 0.42 -18.25 -1.75
CA PRO A 399 -0.21 -17.27 -2.64
C PRO A 399 -1.28 -16.48 -1.91
N GLY A 400 -1.51 -15.23 -2.33
CA GLY A 400 -2.45 -14.30 -1.72
C GLY A 400 -3.63 -13.94 -2.60
N ILE A 401 -4.74 -13.54 -1.96
CA ILE A 401 -5.86 -12.86 -2.63
C ILE A 401 -5.38 -11.49 -3.11
N THR A 402 -4.65 -10.79 -2.27
CA THR A 402 -3.93 -9.55 -2.60
C THR A 402 -2.43 -9.71 -2.36
N GLY A 403 -1.61 -8.79 -2.87
CA GLY A 403 -0.16 -8.87 -2.70
C GLY A 403 0.56 -7.60 -3.14
N TRP A 404 1.85 -7.52 -2.80
CA TRP A 404 2.67 -6.34 -3.03
C TRP A 404 2.77 -5.95 -4.51
N ALA A 405 2.90 -6.93 -5.40
CA ALA A 405 2.85 -6.70 -6.85
C ALA A 405 1.49 -6.17 -7.30
N GLN A 406 0.38 -6.71 -6.77
CA GLN A 406 -0.97 -6.35 -7.17
C GLN A 406 -1.33 -4.89 -6.82
N VAL A 407 -0.79 -4.35 -5.72
CA VAL A 407 -1.06 -2.96 -5.29
C VAL A 407 -0.09 -1.93 -5.86
N ASN A 408 1.05 -2.37 -6.45
CA ASN A 408 2.08 -1.46 -6.96
C ASN A 408 2.26 -1.49 -8.48
N TYR A 409 1.83 -2.56 -9.15
CA TYR A 409 1.99 -2.72 -10.59
C TYR A 409 0.63 -2.99 -11.27
N PRO A 410 0.32 -2.30 -12.38
CA PRO A 410 -0.94 -2.50 -13.08
C PRO A 410 -1.00 -3.89 -13.71
N TYR A 411 -2.21 -4.34 -14.06
CA TYR A 411 -2.37 -5.59 -14.75
C TYR A 411 -1.71 -5.54 -16.14
N GLY A 412 -0.82 -6.49 -16.41
CA GLY A 412 -0.18 -6.70 -17.69
C GLY A 412 -0.21 -8.19 -18.07
N ALA A 413 -0.13 -8.47 -19.37
CA ALA A 413 -0.25 -9.80 -19.95
C ALA A 413 0.93 -10.15 -20.88
N SER A 414 2.13 -9.63 -20.59
CA SER A 414 3.36 -9.94 -21.28
C SER A 414 4.38 -10.57 -20.32
N VAL A 415 5.43 -11.19 -20.90
CA VAL A 415 6.57 -11.71 -20.13
C VAL A 415 7.27 -10.58 -19.37
N GLU A 416 7.38 -9.39 -19.98
CA GLU A 416 7.98 -8.23 -19.31
C GLU A 416 7.10 -7.75 -18.13
N ASP A 417 5.78 -7.72 -18.28
CA ASP A 417 4.90 -7.43 -17.15
C ASP A 417 5.06 -8.46 -16.02
N ALA A 418 5.21 -9.74 -16.37
CA ALA A 418 5.45 -10.80 -15.39
C ALA A 418 6.79 -10.59 -14.67
N ARG A 419 7.84 -10.18 -15.38
CA ARG A 419 9.14 -9.83 -14.82
C ARG A 419 9.06 -8.65 -13.84
N GLN A 420 8.37 -7.58 -14.22
CA GLN A 420 8.18 -6.42 -13.35
C GLN A 420 7.38 -6.78 -12.10
N LYS A 421 6.33 -7.59 -12.21
CA LYS A 421 5.57 -8.11 -11.06
C LYS A 421 6.43 -8.97 -10.15
N LEU A 422 7.27 -9.85 -10.74
CA LEU A 422 8.18 -10.70 -10.00
C LEU A 422 9.11 -9.89 -9.10
N ALA A 423 9.62 -8.75 -9.56
CA ALA A 423 10.46 -7.88 -8.77
C ALA A 423 9.77 -7.42 -7.46
N TYR A 424 8.47 -7.16 -7.50
CA TYR A 424 7.67 -6.84 -6.32
C TYR A 424 7.33 -8.09 -5.49
N ASP A 425 6.98 -9.20 -6.14
CA ASP A 425 6.67 -10.46 -5.44
C ASP A 425 7.88 -10.94 -4.63
N LEU A 426 9.09 -10.92 -5.23
CA LEU A 426 10.31 -11.33 -4.53
C LEU A 426 10.72 -10.32 -3.44
N TYR A 427 10.42 -9.03 -3.61
CA TYR A 427 10.57 -8.06 -2.53
C TYR A 427 9.69 -8.44 -1.33
N TYR A 428 8.42 -8.82 -1.57
CA TYR A 428 7.54 -9.31 -0.51
C TYR A 428 8.08 -10.57 0.13
N VAL A 429 8.52 -11.55 -0.66
CA VAL A 429 9.15 -12.79 -0.15
C VAL A 429 10.31 -12.45 0.79
N LYS A 430 11.18 -11.51 0.41
CA LYS A 430 12.36 -11.10 1.19
C LYS A 430 12.04 -10.30 2.45
N HIS A 431 11.04 -9.41 2.39
CA HIS A 431 10.75 -8.42 3.44
C HIS A 431 9.43 -8.67 4.18
N GLN A 432 8.89 -9.87 4.07
CA GLN A 432 7.63 -10.26 4.68
C GLN A 432 7.58 -9.97 6.18
N ASN A 433 6.67 -9.08 6.60
CA ASN A 433 6.39 -8.75 8.00
C ASN A 433 4.98 -8.17 8.15
N LEU A 434 4.46 -8.12 9.39
CA LEU A 434 3.10 -7.66 9.68
C LEU A 434 2.84 -6.21 9.26
N LEU A 435 3.86 -5.33 9.31
CA LEU A 435 3.70 -3.95 8.88
C LEU A 435 3.51 -3.86 7.36
N LEU A 436 4.29 -4.63 6.59
CA LEU A 436 4.12 -4.71 5.14
C LEU A 436 2.76 -5.30 4.78
N ASP A 437 2.33 -6.33 5.52
CA ASP A 437 1.01 -6.94 5.35
C ASP A 437 -0.11 -5.91 5.60
N ALA A 438 -0.04 -5.13 6.67
CA ALA A 438 -1.00 -4.06 6.94
C ALA A 438 -1.01 -2.98 5.84
N LEU A 439 0.16 -2.58 5.34
CA LEU A 439 0.26 -1.62 4.23
C LEU A 439 -0.34 -2.16 2.92
N ILE A 440 -0.18 -3.45 2.64
CA ILE A 440 -0.80 -4.11 1.48
C ILE A 440 -2.31 -4.10 1.60
N LEU A 441 -2.87 -4.42 2.78
CA LEU A 441 -4.32 -4.37 3.01
C LEU A 441 -4.89 -2.97 2.80
N ILE A 442 -4.27 -1.97 3.40
CA ILE A 442 -4.66 -0.56 3.24
C ILE A 442 -4.63 -0.17 1.75
N ALA A 443 -3.55 -0.55 1.04
CA ALA A 443 -3.43 -0.27 -0.39
C ALA A 443 -4.47 -1.04 -1.23
N THR A 444 -4.86 -2.25 -0.81
CA THR A 444 -5.86 -3.07 -1.49
C THR A 444 -7.23 -2.40 -1.48
N VAL A 445 -7.65 -1.81 -0.36
CA VAL A 445 -8.92 -1.06 -0.28
C VAL A 445 -8.97 0.00 -1.36
N ARG A 446 -7.89 0.75 -1.54
CA ARG A 446 -7.80 1.77 -2.59
C ARG A 446 -7.89 1.15 -4.00
N VAL A 447 -7.13 0.09 -4.27
CA VAL A 447 -7.15 -0.59 -5.59
C VAL A 447 -8.56 -1.07 -5.94
N VAL A 448 -9.31 -1.56 -4.95
CA VAL A 448 -10.70 -1.99 -5.13
C VAL A 448 -11.63 -0.80 -5.35
N LEU A 449 -11.55 0.25 -4.54
CA LEU A 449 -12.42 1.42 -4.62
C LEU A 449 -12.22 2.22 -5.92
N PHE A 450 -10.97 2.46 -6.32
CA PHE A 450 -10.65 3.27 -7.50
C PHE A 450 -10.37 2.44 -8.75
N GLN A 451 -10.51 1.11 -8.67
CA GLN A 451 -10.26 0.18 -9.78
C GLN A 451 -8.87 0.39 -10.43
N GLU A 452 -7.88 0.84 -9.64
CA GLU A 452 -6.52 1.04 -10.12
C GLU A 452 -5.93 -0.31 -10.56
N GLY A 453 -5.57 -0.41 -11.84
CA GLY A 453 -5.03 -1.65 -12.42
C GLY A 453 -6.05 -2.73 -12.74
N ALA A 454 -7.36 -2.48 -12.66
CA ALA A 454 -8.38 -3.42 -13.16
C ALA A 454 -8.47 -3.38 -14.70
N ARG A 455 -8.61 -4.55 -15.30
CA ARG A 455 -8.93 -4.72 -16.74
C ARG A 455 -10.29 -5.38 -16.90
#